data_e35849b9e788ac05b96a8a1adbe8745d
#
_entry.id   e35849b9e788ac05b96a8a1adbe8745d
#
_cell.length_a   1.000
_cell.length_b   1.000
_cell.length_c   1.000
_cell.angle_alpha   90.00
_cell.angle_beta   90.00
_cell.angle_gamma   90.00
#
_symmetry.space_group_name_H-M   'P 1'
#
loop_
_entity.id
_entity.type
_entity.pdbx_description
1 polymer ?
#
loop_
_entity_poly.entity_id
_entity_poly.type
_entity_poly.pdbx_seq_one_letter_code
_entity_poly.pdbx_strand_id
1 'polypeptide(L)'
;MSLSGEAPVGAELVGRWAHYDVVAYDDPVVKTLVVSYGFNNFVEVDGRIIDSAEFCFSEQRTDQPIEITLSDAATQAIRPPSTPLLVDTVDGVLRIRRPATPTPVGVRLADPSRERLPTDPRDPRIVDDDGDGRPGITVGIAVGDDLAGELYVARLEVFAYEVVLEEPDLLTGTVTDNSEQFLIGASDPLFMMSGGDWRQHPDPSKSPIILRRVDPDWDCARLAAERHRLFPPTPEVDW
;
A
#
# COMPACT_ATOMS: atom_id res chain seq x y z
N MET A 1 45.11 1.91 18.34
CA MET A 1 43.99 0.97 18.52
C MET A 1 42.86 1.43 17.60
N SER A 2 42.78 0.80 16.43
CA SER A 2 41.71 1.09 15.46
C SER A 2 40.47 0.31 15.91
N LEU A 3 39.44 1.00 16.35
CA LEU A 3 38.15 0.38 16.53
C LEU A 3 37.62 0.12 15.12
N SER A 4 37.78 -1.08 14.62
CA SER A 4 36.99 -1.57 13.50
C SER A 4 35.55 -1.69 14.01
N GLY A 5 34.78 -0.62 13.88
CA GLY A 5 33.33 -0.67 14.09
C GLY A 5 32.76 -1.64 13.07
N GLU A 6 32.20 -2.73 13.54
CA GLU A 6 31.35 -3.60 12.74
C GLU A 6 30.23 -2.74 12.15
N ALA A 7 30.04 -2.82 10.85
CA ALA A 7 28.91 -2.09 10.22
C ALA A 7 27.61 -2.55 10.88
N PRO A 8 26.66 -1.64 11.13
CA PRO A 8 25.38 -2.01 11.72
C PRO A 8 24.66 -3.02 10.82
N VAL A 9 23.96 -3.96 11.45
CA VAL A 9 23.15 -4.96 10.73
C VAL A 9 22.13 -4.22 9.86
N GLY A 10 22.14 -4.53 8.57
CA GLY A 10 21.23 -3.91 7.60
C GLY A 10 21.80 -2.67 6.89
N ALA A 11 23.06 -2.30 7.11
CA ALA A 11 23.67 -1.17 6.38
C ALA A 11 23.58 -1.33 4.85
N GLU A 12 23.58 -2.56 4.37
CA GLU A 12 23.38 -2.92 2.95
C GLU A 12 21.98 -2.58 2.42
N LEU A 13 21.00 -2.33 3.29
CA LEU A 13 19.63 -1.97 2.91
C LEU A 13 19.50 -0.50 2.52
N VAL A 14 20.40 0.36 3.02
CA VAL A 14 20.31 1.81 2.81
C VAL A 14 20.24 2.16 1.33
N GLY A 15 19.27 3.00 0.95
CA GLY A 15 19.03 3.44 -0.42
C GLY A 15 17.55 3.51 -0.78
N ARG A 16 17.31 3.75 -2.08
CA ARG A 16 15.97 3.83 -2.66
C ARG A 16 15.60 2.51 -3.32
N TRP A 17 14.40 2.05 -3.02
CA TRP A 17 13.86 0.79 -3.51
C TRP A 17 12.52 1.05 -4.16
N ALA A 18 12.35 0.69 -5.42
CA ALA A 18 11.03 0.63 -6.02
C ALA A 18 10.29 -0.57 -5.45
N HIS A 19 9.05 -0.41 -5.05
CA HIS A 19 8.21 -1.50 -4.58
C HIS A 19 7.07 -1.82 -5.53
N TYR A 20 6.70 -3.07 -5.52
CA TYR A 20 5.49 -3.66 -6.06
C TYR A 20 4.91 -4.53 -4.96
N ASP A 21 3.68 -4.29 -4.58
CA ASP A 21 2.96 -5.15 -3.65
C ASP A 21 1.57 -5.47 -4.17
N VAL A 22 1.11 -6.64 -3.79
CA VAL A 22 -0.24 -7.13 -4.07
C VAL A 22 -0.94 -7.36 -2.74
N VAL A 23 -2.15 -6.84 -2.60
CA VAL A 23 -3.06 -7.25 -1.53
C VAL A 23 -4.25 -7.95 -2.17
N ALA A 24 -4.41 -9.22 -1.83
CA ALA A 24 -5.54 -10.04 -2.27
C ALA A 24 -6.67 -9.94 -1.25
N TYR A 25 -7.87 -9.55 -1.69
CA TYR A 25 -9.07 -9.48 -0.86
C TYR A 25 -10.08 -10.55 -1.26
N ASP A 26 -10.56 -11.30 -0.29
CA ASP A 26 -11.54 -12.36 -0.45
C ASP A 26 -12.89 -11.90 0.12
N ASP A 27 -13.68 -11.23 -0.72
CA ASP A 27 -15.04 -10.84 -0.39
C ASP A 27 -16.02 -11.81 -1.06
N PRO A 28 -17.14 -12.18 -0.41
CA PRO A 28 -18.12 -13.09 -0.97
C PRO A 28 -18.78 -12.66 -2.29
N VAL A 29 -18.74 -11.35 -2.60
CA VAL A 29 -19.37 -10.78 -3.79
C VAL A 29 -18.37 -10.57 -4.91
N VAL A 30 -17.20 -10.04 -4.60
CA VAL A 30 -16.15 -9.74 -5.56
C VAL A 30 -14.78 -9.97 -4.94
N LYS A 31 -13.97 -10.80 -5.57
CA LYS A 31 -12.57 -10.96 -5.21
C LYS A 31 -11.74 -9.90 -5.91
N THR A 32 -10.81 -9.31 -5.19
CA THR A 32 -10.05 -8.16 -5.71
C THR A 32 -8.56 -8.31 -5.41
N LEU A 33 -7.73 -8.01 -6.39
CA LEU A 33 -6.33 -7.71 -6.20
C LEU A 33 -6.13 -6.20 -6.28
N VAL A 34 -5.50 -5.64 -5.26
CA VAL A 34 -4.96 -4.27 -5.30
C VAL A 34 -3.45 -4.39 -5.47
N VAL A 35 -2.94 -3.85 -6.56
CA VAL A 35 -1.52 -3.88 -6.88
C VAL A 35 -1.00 -2.46 -6.78
N SER A 36 -0.06 -2.21 -5.87
CA SER A 36 0.47 -0.89 -5.63
C SER A 36 1.94 -0.81 -6.05
N TYR A 37 2.32 0.38 -6.51
CA TYR A 37 3.67 0.71 -6.92
C TYR A 37 4.13 2.00 -6.25
N GLY A 38 5.38 2.04 -5.85
CA GLY A 38 5.95 3.20 -5.21
C GLY A 38 7.42 3.01 -4.83
N PHE A 39 7.83 3.67 -3.77
CA PHE A 39 9.21 3.60 -3.29
C PHE A 39 9.27 3.45 -1.78
N ASN A 40 10.29 2.74 -1.32
CA ASN A 40 10.76 2.72 0.06
C ASN A 40 12.15 3.37 0.09
N ASN A 41 12.32 4.38 0.92
CA ASN A 41 13.61 5.02 1.15
C ASN A 41 14.13 4.56 2.50
N PHE A 42 15.14 3.71 2.49
CA PHE A 42 15.77 3.19 3.69
C PHE A 42 16.97 4.07 4.06
N VAL A 43 16.92 4.63 5.24
CA VAL A 43 18.00 5.47 5.79
C VAL A 43 18.43 4.94 7.15
N GLU A 44 19.73 5.04 7.45
CA GLU A 44 20.23 4.72 8.78
C GLU A 44 20.15 5.96 9.68
N VAL A 45 19.53 5.80 10.84
CA VAL A 45 19.46 6.81 11.89
C VAL A 45 19.73 6.14 13.23
N ASP A 46 20.79 6.55 13.91
CA ASP A 46 21.18 6.05 15.24
C ASP A 46 21.27 4.50 15.31
N GLY A 47 21.86 3.88 14.28
CA GLY A 47 22.04 2.42 14.18
C GLY A 47 20.75 1.64 13.85
N ARG A 48 19.69 2.32 13.41
CA ARG A 48 18.43 1.71 12.97
C ARG A 48 18.14 2.06 11.52
N ILE A 49 17.57 1.13 10.80
CA ILE A 49 17.06 1.42 9.46
C ILE A 49 15.63 1.96 9.58
N ILE A 50 15.41 3.14 9.03
CA ILE A 50 14.10 3.79 8.96
C ILE A 50 13.59 3.69 7.54
N ASP A 51 12.37 3.20 7.38
CA ASP A 51 11.64 3.16 6.12
C ASP A 51 10.73 4.38 5.99
N SER A 52 10.86 5.11 4.88
CA SER A 52 9.92 6.15 4.44
C SER A 52 9.33 5.72 3.12
N ALA A 53 8.10 5.23 3.15
CA ALA A 53 7.39 4.76 1.97
C ALA A 53 6.58 5.88 1.31
N GLU A 54 6.52 5.86 -0.02
CA GLU A 54 5.68 6.70 -0.85
C GLU A 54 5.00 5.84 -1.93
N PHE A 55 3.72 6.06 -2.17
CA PHE A 55 2.97 5.38 -3.22
C PHE A 55 2.86 6.26 -4.46
N CYS A 56 2.93 5.67 -5.64
CA CYS A 56 2.88 6.38 -6.91
C CYS A 56 1.54 6.19 -7.63
N PHE A 57 1.17 4.94 -7.85
CA PHE A 57 -0.05 4.54 -8.56
C PHE A 57 -0.43 3.12 -8.16
N SER A 58 -1.67 2.73 -8.49
CA SER A 58 -2.17 1.39 -8.24
C SER A 58 -3.01 0.86 -9.40
N GLU A 59 -3.11 -0.45 -9.49
CA GLU A 59 -3.98 -1.18 -10.42
C GLU A 59 -4.87 -2.12 -9.62
N GLN A 60 -6.12 -2.31 -10.05
CA GLN A 60 -7.02 -3.27 -9.45
C GLN A 60 -7.43 -4.33 -10.47
N ARG A 61 -7.61 -5.56 -9.99
CA ARG A 61 -8.16 -6.69 -10.75
C ARG A 61 -9.27 -7.34 -9.95
N THR A 62 -10.33 -7.71 -10.63
CA THR A 62 -11.47 -8.39 -9.99
C THR A 62 -11.81 -9.68 -10.75
N ASP A 63 -12.48 -10.62 -10.08
CA ASP A 63 -13.02 -11.85 -10.67
C ASP A 63 -14.36 -11.64 -11.39
N GLN A 64 -14.89 -10.42 -11.36
CA GLN A 64 -16.15 -10.01 -11.97
C GLN A 64 -15.90 -8.97 -13.07
N PRO A 65 -16.86 -8.72 -13.98
CA PRO A 65 -16.75 -7.64 -14.96
C PRO A 65 -16.99 -6.26 -14.30
N ILE A 66 -16.20 -5.99 -13.27
CA ILE A 66 -16.21 -4.75 -12.51
C ILE A 66 -14.81 -4.13 -12.61
N GLU A 67 -14.75 -2.95 -13.17
CA GLU A 67 -13.52 -2.14 -13.16
C GLU A 67 -13.53 -1.23 -11.94
N ILE A 68 -12.46 -1.31 -11.15
CA ILE A 68 -12.23 -0.43 -10.00
C ILE A 68 -11.02 0.42 -10.34
N THR A 69 -11.13 1.73 -10.18
CA THR A 69 -10.05 2.66 -10.47
C THR A 69 -9.77 3.58 -9.29
N LEU A 70 -8.49 3.81 -9.03
CA LEU A 70 -8.02 4.79 -8.08
C LEU A 70 -7.08 5.73 -8.83
N SER A 71 -7.27 7.05 -8.70
CA SER A 71 -6.38 8.01 -9.34
C SER A 71 -4.98 7.95 -8.70
N ASP A 72 -3.97 8.39 -9.45
CA ASP A 72 -2.62 8.53 -8.89
C ASP A 72 -2.63 9.48 -7.69
N ALA A 73 -3.43 10.55 -7.73
CA ALA A 73 -3.58 11.49 -6.61
C ALA A 73 -4.13 10.80 -5.36
N ALA A 74 -5.16 9.96 -5.49
CA ALA A 74 -5.72 9.19 -4.40
C ALA A 74 -4.71 8.15 -3.84
N THR A 75 -3.95 7.48 -4.72
CA THR A 75 -2.88 6.57 -4.30
C THR A 75 -1.76 7.32 -3.58
N GLN A 76 -1.34 8.49 -4.08
CA GLN A 76 -0.31 9.35 -3.46
C GLN A 76 -0.78 10.04 -2.17
N ALA A 77 -2.08 10.06 -1.89
CA ALA A 77 -2.62 10.51 -0.61
C ALA A 77 -2.28 9.53 0.54
N ILE A 78 -1.94 8.29 0.24
CA ILE A 78 -1.46 7.30 1.21
C ILE A 78 -0.03 7.68 1.62
N ARG A 79 0.13 8.25 2.82
CA ARG A 79 1.41 8.75 3.33
C ARG A 79 1.74 8.11 4.68
N PRO A 80 2.30 6.88 4.67
CA PRO A 80 2.67 6.20 5.90
C PRO A 80 3.74 6.98 6.67
N PRO A 81 3.68 7.00 7.99
CA PRO A 81 4.76 7.58 8.77
C PRO A 81 6.06 6.82 8.60
N SER A 82 7.19 7.53 8.64
CA SER A 82 8.50 6.91 8.66
C SER A 82 8.62 5.97 9.86
N THR A 83 9.07 4.75 9.62
CA THR A 83 8.96 3.66 10.61
C THR A 83 10.28 2.91 10.74
N PRO A 84 10.79 2.68 11.96
CA PRO A 84 11.94 1.81 12.17
C PRO A 84 11.62 0.38 11.73
N LEU A 85 12.51 -0.18 10.89
CA LEU A 85 12.47 -1.59 10.52
C LEU A 85 13.06 -2.47 11.63
N LEU A 86 12.51 -3.65 11.77
CA LEU A 86 13.10 -4.73 12.55
C LEU A 86 13.95 -5.57 11.59
N VAL A 87 15.26 -5.55 11.79
CA VAL A 87 16.21 -6.25 10.93
C VAL A 87 16.94 -7.30 11.76
N ASP A 88 16.88 -8.55 11.34
CA ASP A 88 17.56 -9.66 11.98
C ASP A 88 18.18 -10.60 10.92
N THR A 89 19.13 -11.44 11.34
CA THR A 89 19.72 -12.49 10.51
C THR A 89 19.33 -13.84 11.07
N VAL A 90 18.62 -14.63 10.27
CA VAL A 90 18.22 -15.99 10.64
C VAL A 90 18.80 -16.97 9.61
N ASP A 91 19.59 -17.92 10.07
CA ASP A 91 20.26 -18.93 9.22
C ASP A 91 21.10 -18.31 8.09
N GLY A 92 21.68 -17.13 8.34
CA GLY A 92 22.48 -16.39 7.35
C GLY A 92 21.69 -15.56 6.35
N VAL A 93 20.36 -15.55 6.46
CA VAL A 93 19.45 -14.74 5.61
C VAL A 93 19.02 -13.49 6.37
N LEU A 94 19.18 -12.32 5.76
CA LEU A 94 18.72 -11.06 6.32
C LEU A 94 17.22 -10.96 6.16
N ARG A 95 16.51 -10.85 7.28
CA ARG A 95 15.05 -10.67 7.36
C ARG A 95 14.72 -9.26 7.80
N ILE A 96 13.78 -8.66 7.14
CA ILE A 96 13.33 -7.30 7.38
C ILE A 96 11.82 -7.32 7.60
N ARG A 97 11.38 -6.73 8.71
CA ARG A 97 9.95 -6.56 9.01
C ARG A 97 9.64 -5.09 9.21
N ARG A 98 8.66 -4.61 8.47
CA ARG A 98 8.03 -3.32 8.71
C ARG A 98 6.79 -3.55 9.56
N PRO A 99 6.75 -3.03 10.80
CA PRO A 99 5.55 -3.16 11.62
C PRO A 99 4.37 -2.39 11.01
N ALA A 100 3.16 -2.83 11.32
CA ALA A 100 1.94 -2.15 10.90
C ALA A 100 1.91 -0.72 11.42
N THR A 101 1.60 0.21 10.53
CA THR A 101 1.49 1.64 10.84
C THR A 101 0.16 2.16 10.36
N PRO A 102 -0.78 2.49 11.28
CA PRO A 102 -2.05 3.08 10.91
C PRO A 102 -1.86 4.40 10.17
N THR A 103 -2.36 4.48 8.95
CA THR A 103 -2.23 5.61 8.03
C THR A 103 -3.62 6.07 7.60
N PRO A 104 -4.13 7.21 8.11
CA PRO A 104 -5.43 7.73 7.71
C PRO A 104 -5.36 8.32 6.30
N VAL A 105 -6.39 8.06 5.48
CA VAL A 105 -6.57 8.58 4.13
C VAL A 105 -8.02 9.05 3.96
N GLY A 106 -8.22 10.25 3.46
CA GLY A 106 -9.54 10.88 3.36
C GLY A 106 -10.13 11.31 4.71
N VAL A 107 -9.33 11.22 5.78
CA VAL A 107 -9.73 11.56 7.13
C VAL A 107 -8.54 12.07 7.94
N ARG A 108 -8.78 12.97 8.89
CA ARG A 108 -7.77 13.42 9.88
C ARG A 108 -8.03 12.78 11.23
N LEU A 109 -7.09 11.96 11.69
CA LEU A 109 -7.09 11.34 13.03
C LEU A 109 -5.89 11.91 13.81
N ALA A 110 -6.12 12.36 15.05
CA ALA A 110 -5.05 12.89 15.89
C ALA A 110 -4.14 11.76 16.43
N ASP A 111 -4.72 10.60 16.69
CA ASP A 111 -4.00 9.37 17.06
C ASP A 111 -4.56 8.19 16.26
N PRO A 112 -4.00 7.93 15.05
CA PRO A 112 -4.49 6.86 14.18
C PRO A 112 -4.40 5.45 14.78
N SER A 113 -3.58 5.26 15.83
CA SER A 113 -3.45 3.97 16.50
C SER A 113 -4.59 3.67 17.50
N ARG A 114 -5.39 4.68 17.83
CA ARG A 114 -6.43 4.59 18.86
C ARG A 114 -7.79 5.08 18.40
N GLU A 115 -7.82 6.04 17.50
CA GLU A 115 -9.05 6.58 16.97
C GLU A 115 -9.65 5.66 15.90
N ARG A 116 -10.96 5.66 15.82
CA ARG A 116 -11.71 4.93 14.79
C ARG A 116 -12.09 5.85 13.65
N LEU A 117 -12.31 5.26 12.50
CA LEU A 117 -12.92 5.94 11.37
C LEU A 117 -14.27 6.57 11.77
N PRO A 118 -14.67 7.67 11.11
CA PRO A 118 -16.03 8.21 11.21
C PRO A 118 -17.09 7.16 10.88
N THR A 119 -18.29 7.38 11.42
CA THR A 119 -19.49 6.62 11.07
C THR A 119 -20.62 7.54 10.56
N ASP A 120 -20.38 8.86 10.57
CA ASP A 120 -21.29 9.88 10.00
C ASP A 120 -20.56 10.53 8.81
N PRO A 121 -21.16 10.55 7.61
CA PRO A 121 -20.57 11.18 6.43
C PRO A 121 -20.38 12.70 6.56
N ARG A 122 -20.94 13.33 7.60
CA ARG A 122 -20.75 14.75 7.91
C ARG A 122 -19.73 15.00 8.99
N ASP A 123 -18.98 13.97 9.42
CA ASP A 123 -17.93 14.12 10.43
C ASP A 123 -16.88 15.15 9.93
N PRO A 124 -16.55 16.20 10.72
CA PRO A 124 -15.64 17.25 10.31
C PRO A 124 -14.19 16.78 10.13
N ARG A 125 -13.85 15.56 10.52
CA ARG A 125 -12.54 14.94 10.28
C ARG A 125 -12.38 14.44 8.84
N ILE A 126 -13.48 14.25 8.10
CA ILE A 126 -13.43 13.85 6.69
C ILE A 126 -12.88 15.03 5.87
N VAL A 127 -11.93 14.74 4.98
CA VAL A 127 -11.26 15.72 4.14
C VAL A 127 -11.13 15.20 2.72
N ASP A 128 -11.03 16.09 1.76
CA ASP A 128 -10.63 15.79 0.38
C ASP A 128 -9.12 15.60 0.34
N ASP A 129 -8.64 14.38 0.19
CA ASP A 129 -7.21 14.06 0.23
C ASP A 129 -6.58 13.91 -1.16
N ASP A 130 -7.38 13.64 -2.19
CA ASP A 130 -6.92 13.51 -3.58
C ASP A 130 -7.17 14.79 -4.42
N GLY A 131 -7.83 15.80 -3.82
CA GLY A 131 -7.96 17.13 -4.38
C GLY A 131 -8.98 17.23 -5.51
N ASP A 132 -9.95 16.32 -5.59
CA ASP A 132 -10.95 16.28 -6.65
C ASP A 132 -12.25 17.06 -6.32
N GLY A 133 -12.34 17.61 -5.12
CA GLY A 133 -13.51 18.36 -4.62
C GLY A 133 -14.57 17.47 -3.98
N ARG A 134 -14.30 16.19 -3.78
CA ARG A 134 -15.18 15.21 -3.11
C ARG A 134 -14.66 14.90 -1.69
N PRO A 135 -15.52 14.40 -0.80
CA PRO A 135 -15.07 14.04 0.54
C PRO A 135 -14.33 12.69 0.54
N GLY A 136 -13.21 12.61 1.23
CA GLY A 136 -12.41 11.39 1.32
C GLY A 136 -11.39 11.26 0.20
N ILE A 137 -11.34 10.10 -0.39
CA ILE A 137 -10.73 9.80 -1.70
C ILE A 137 -11.78 9.18 -2.60
N THR A 138 -11.64 9.39 -3.90
CA THR A 138 -12.59 8.89 -4.90
C THR A 138 -12.12 7.58 -5.50
N VAL A 139 -13.01 6.58 -5.48
CA VAL A 139 -12.86 5.29 -6.13
C VAL A 139 -13.87 5.21 -7.26
N GLY A 140 -13.39 5.12 -8.50
CA GLY A 140 -14.22 4.89 -9.68
C GLY A 140 -14.63 3.42 -9.77
N ILE A 141 -15.88 3.19 -10.14
CA ILE A 141 -16.43 1.84 -10.38
C ILE A 141 -17.15 1.86 -11.73
N ALA A 142 -16.86 0.86 -12.57
CA ALA A 142 -17.65 0.59 -13.77
C ALA A 142 -18.04 -0.90 -13.81
N VAL A 143 -19.29 -1.17 -14.18
CA VAL A 143 -19.87 -2.52 -14.29
C VAL A 143 -20.38 -2.70 -15.72
N GLY A 144 -19.64 -3.46 -16.52
CA GLY A 144 -19.88 -3.55 -17.96
C GLY A 144 -19.78 -2.17 -18.62
N ASP A 145 -20.50 -2.02 -19.74
CA ASP A 145 -20.44 -0.79 -20.56
C ASP A 145 -21.46 0.30 -20.14
N ASP A 146 -22.44 -0.05 -19.29
CA ASP A 146 -23.63 0.78 -19.07
C ASP A 146 -23.70 1.44 -17.69
N LEU A 147 -22.93 0.97 -16.72
CA LEU A 147 -23.01 1.45 -15.34
C LEU A 147 -21.65 1.90 -14.81
N ALA A 148 -21.49 3.20 -14.65
CA ALA A 148 -20.29 3.76 -14.05
C ALA A 148 -20.64 4.80 -12.98
N GLY A 149 -19.79 4.91 -11.96
CA GLY A 149 -19.96 5.87 -10.88
C GLY A 149 -18.75 5.95 -9.96
N GLU A 150 -18.93 6.66 -8.87
CA GLU A 150 -17.88 6.95 -7.90
C GLU A 150 -18.31 6.59 -6.48
N LEU A 151 -17.40 6.07 -5.71
CA LEU A 151 -17.50 5.95 -4.25
C LEU A 151 -16.57 6.95 -3.59
N TYR A 152 -17.00 7.55 -2.50
CA TYR A 152 -16.21 8.45 -1.66
C TYR A 152 -15.91 7.74 -0.36
N VAL A 153 -14.63 7.53 -0.07
CA VAL A 153 -14.23 6.69 1.06
C VAL A 153 -13.20 7.36 1.96
N ALA A 154 -13.30 7.12 3.25
CA ALA A 154 -12.23 7.34 4.21
C ALA A 154 -11.64 5.99 4.59
N ARG A 155 -10.31 5.90 4.69
CA ARG A 155 -9.60 4.67 5.01
C ARG A 155 -8.65 4.86 6.17
N LEU A 156 -8.44 3.79 6.90
CA LEU A 156 -7.32 3.64 7.82
C LEU A 156 -6.50 2.46 7.33
N GLU A 157 -5.44 2.78 6.59
CA GLU A 157 -4.51 1.77 6.07
C GLU A 157 -3.68 1.21 7.23
N VAL A 158 -3.70 -0.10 7.41
CA VAL A 158 -2.92 -0.80 8.46
C VAL A 158 -2.08 -1.88 7.78
N PHE A 159 -0.99 -1.44 7.19
CA PHE A 159 -0.14 -2.21 6.30
C PHE A 159 1.18 -2.56 6.99
N ALA A 160 1.57 -3.83 6.88
CA ALA A 160 2.85 -4.38 7.33
C ALA A 160 3.46 -5.26 6.26
N TYR A 161 4.77 -5.48 6.30
CA TYR A 161 5.39 -6.47 5.44
C TYR A 161 6.56 -7.20 6.13
N GLU A 162 6.84 -8.39 5.63
CA GLU A 162 8.03 -9.16 5.96
C GLU A 162 8.71 -9.59 4.67
N VAL A 163 10.00 -9.26 4.52
CA VAL A 163 10.80 -9.56 3.34
C VAL A 163 12.16 -10.12 3.73
N VAL A 164 12.79 -10.82 2.78
CA VAL A 164 14.17 -11.30 2.89
C VAL A 164 15.01 -10.69 1.78
N LEU A 165 16.30 -10.48 2.06
CA LEU A 165 17.28 -10.04 1.07
C LEU A 165 17.73 -11.28 0.27
N GLU A 166 17.19 -11.43 -0.94
CA GLU A 166 17.54 -12.53 -1.87
C GLU A 166 18.83 -12.24 -2.61
N GLU A 167 18.97 -11.01 -3.08
CA GLU A 167 20.13 -10.49 -3.82
C GLU A 167 20.44 -9.07 -3.33
N PRO A 168 21.62 -8.50 -3.59
CA PRO A 168 21.98 -7.16 -3.12
C PRO A 168 21.03 -6.04 -3.54
N ASP A 169 20.22 -6.29 -4.58
CA ASP A 169 19.24 -5.34 -5.15
C ASP A 169 17.81 -5.89 -5.16
N LEU A 170 17.53 -7.02 -4.47
CA LEU A 170 16.23 -7.67 -4.45
C LEU A 170 15.82 -8.08 -3.04
N LEU A 171 14.67 -7.56 -2.61
CA LEU A 171 13.94 -8.02 -1.44
C LEU A 171 12.61 -8.64 -1.88
N THR A 172 12.25 -9.79 -1.33
CA THR A 172 10.97 -10.46 -1.61
C THR A 172 10.30 -10.93 -0.33
N GLY A 173 8.99 -10.96 -0.34
CA GLY A 173 8.23 -11.41 0.82
C GLY A 173 6.73 -11.24 0.66
N THR A 174 6.05 -10.96 1.77
CA THR A 174 4.59 -10.84 1.81
C THR A 174 4.15 -9.64 2.60
N VAL A 175 2.97 -9.14 2.27
CA VAL A 175 2.28 -8.08 3.01
C VAL A 175 1.16 -8.63 3.86
N THR A 176 0.90 -7.94 4.97
CA THR A 176 -0.28 -8.13 5.80
C THR A 176 -1.04 -6.82 5.83
N ASP A 177 -2.31 -6.85 5.48
CA ASP A 177 -3.21 -5.71 5.50
C ASP A 177 -4.38 -5.96 6.43
N ASN A 178 -4.61 -5.01 7.33
CA ASN A 178 -5.75 -4.96 8.23
C ASN A 178 -6.46 -3.60 8.12
N SER A 179 -6.49 -3.06 6.92
CA SER A 179 -7.08 -1.75 6.65
C SER A 179 -8.58 -1.77 6.86
N GLU A 180 -9.10 -0.63 7.32
CA GLU A 180 -10.52 -0.38 7.50
C GLU A 180 -10.96 0.73 6.54
N GLN A 181 -12.23 0.69 6.12
CA GLN A 181 -12.80 1.76 5.30
C GLN A 181 -14.19 2.16 5.78
N PHE A 182 -14.50 3.42 5.56
CA PHE A 182 -15.82 4.00 5.77
C PHE A 182 -16.31 4.60 4.45
N LEU A 183 -17.46 4.11 3.95
CA LEU A 183 -18.12 4.65 2.77
C LEU A 183 -18.86 5.94 3.15
N ILE A 184 -18.34 7.08 2.70
CA ILE A 184 -18.86 8.41 2.98
C ILE A 184 -20.09 8.68 2.11
N GLY A 185 -20.02 8.29 0.83
CA GLY A 185 -21.05 8.54 -0.16
C GLY A 185 -20.71 7.94 -1.52
N ALA A 186 -21.58 8.20 -2.48
CA ALA A 186 -21.39 7.79 -3.86
C ALA A 186 -22.01 8.80 -4.81
N SER A 187 -21.61 8.81 -6.08
CA SER A 187 -22.22 9.62 -7.14
C SER A 187 -23.65 9.19 -7.46
N ASP A 188 -23.96 7.91 -7.26
CA ASP A 188 -25.31 7.33 -7.39
C ASP A 188 -25.59 6.44 -6.16
N PRO A 189 -26.78 6.54 -5.55
CA PRO A 189 -27.17 5.70 -4.40
C PRO A 189 -27.07 4.20 -4.63
N LEU A 190 -27.12 3.74 -5.86
CA LEU A 190 -26.97 2.32 -6.20
C LEU A 190 -25.62 1.77 -5.74
N PHE A 191 -24.56 2.56 -5.84
CA PHE A 191 -23.21 2.17 -5.43
C PHE A 191 -23.01 2.12 -3.90
N MET A 192 -23.92 2.74 -3.12
CA MET A 192 -23.88 2.65 -1.65
C MET A 192 -24.09 1.21 -1.13
N MET A 193 -24.61 0.32 -1.96
CA MET A 193 -24.81 -1.09 -1.62
C MET A 193 -23.55 -1.94 -1.84
N SER A 194 -22.49 -1.37 -2.39
CA SER A 194 -21.23 -2.05 -2.75
C SER A 194 -20.25 -2.24 -1.58
N GLY A 195 -20.63 -1.82 -0.37
CA GLY A 195 -19.78 -1.96 0.82
C GLY A 195 -19.64 -3.41 1.24
N GLY A 196 -18.58 -4.08 0.80
CA GLY A 196 -18.20 -5.42 1.22
C GLY A 196 -17.30 -5.42 2.46
N ASP A 197 -17.20 -6.59 3.07
CA ASP A 197 -16.31 -6.85 4.21
C ASP A 197 -14.93 -7.23 3.63
N TRP A 198 -14.18 -6.25 3.18
CA TRP A 198 -12.88 -6.44 2.53
C TRP A 198 -11.87 -7.04 3.50
N ARG A 199 -11.65 -8.33 3.39
CA ARG A 199 -10.67 -9.06 4.21
C ARG A 199 -9.57 -9.60 3.33
N GLN A 200 -8.34 -9.40 3.77
CA GLN A 200 -7.20 -9.99 3.09
C GLN A 200 -7.36 -11.52 3.02
N HIS A 201 -7.04 -12.08 1.85
CA HIS A 201 -7.01 -13.51 1.64
C HIS A 201 -6.07 -14.20 2.65
N PRO A 202 -6.48 -15.31 3.30
CA PRO A 202 -5.69 -15.92 4.38
C PRO A 202 -4.38 -16.56 3.93
N ASP A 203 -4.24 -16.92 2.64
CA ASP A 203 -2.99 -17.43 2.09
C ASP A 203 -2.03 -16.24 1.78
N PRO A 204 -0.92 -16.09 2.52
CA PRO A 204 0.00 -14.99 2.34
C PRO A 204 0.69 -14.99 0.97
N SER A 205 0.76 -16.13 0.29
CA SER A 205 1.35 -16.21 -1.06
C SER A 205 0.55 -15.44 -2.11
N LYS A 206 -0.73 -15.12 -1.83
CA LYS A 206 -1.58 -14.28 -2.68
C LYS A 206 -1.31 -12.77 -2.50
N SER A 207 -0.51 -12.42 -1.49
CA SER A 207 -0.18 -11.02 -1.19
C SER A 207 1.36 -10.80 -1.16
N PRO A 208 2.06 -11.02 -2.29
CA PRO A 208 3.50 -10.83 -2.36
C PRO A 208 3.90 -9.34 -2.36
N ILE A 209 5.12 -9.08 -1.91
CA ILE A 209 5.83 -7.81 -2.08
C ILE A 209 7.21 -8.06 -2.67
N ILE A 210 7.61 -7.18 -3.58
CA ILE A 210 8.94 -7.16 -4.20
C ILE A 210 9.48 -5.74 -4.11
N LEU A 211 10.72 -5.61 -3.62
CA LEU A 211 11.43 -4.35 -3.67
C LEU A 211 12.69 -4.54 -4.53
N ARG A 212 12.87 -3.64 -5.49
CA ARG A 212 14.06 -3.58 -6.35
C ARG A 212 14.82 -2.29 -6.07
N ARG A 213 16.12 -2.40 -5.80
CA ARG A 213 16.98 -1.24 -5.63
C ARG A 213 17.03 -0.43 -6.93
N VAL A 214 16.89 0.88 -6.79
CA VAL A 214 16.93 1.83 -7.91
C VAL A 214 17.83 3.02 -7.55
N ASP A 215 18.18 3.82 -8.57
CA ASP A 215 18.93 5.05 -8.33
C ASP A 215 18.08 6.06 -7.55
N PRO A 216 18.71 6.92 -6.74
CA PRO A 216 17.98 7.89 -5.90
C PRO A 216 17.14 8.91 -6.67
N ASP A 217 17.40 9.11 -7.96
CA ASP A 217 16.72 10.06 -8.84
C ASP A 217 15.45 9.51 -9.51
N TRP A 218 15.10 8.25 -9.23
CA TRP A 218 13.85 7.69 -9.76
C TRP A 218 12.64 8.39 -9.17
N ASP A 219 11.67 8.67 -10.03
CA ASP A 219 10.36 9.23 -9.68
C ASP A 219 9.21 8.31 -10.15
N CYS A 220 7.98 8.68 -9.82
CA CYS A 220 6.79 7.92 -10.19
C CYS A 220 6.61 7.78 -11.71
N ALA A 221 7.00 8.79 -12.48
CA ALA A 221 6.88 8.74 -13.94
C ALA A 221 7.87 7.71 -14.53
N ARG A 222 9.11 7.69 -14.04
CA ARG A 222 10.09 6.68 -14.43
C ARG A 222 9.68 5.27 -13.98
N LEU A 223 9.17 5.14 -12.76
CA LEU A 223 8.65 3.86 -12.26
C LEU A 223 7.51 3.34 -13.15
N ALA A 224 6.56 4.18 -13.51
CA ALA A 224 5.45 3.81 -14.39
C ALA A 224 5.95 3.31 -15.78
N ALA A 225 6.96 3.97 -16.34
CA ALA A 225 7.55 3.59 -17.63
C ALA A 225 8.34 2.28 -17.57
N GLU A 226 9.04 2.01 -16.45
CA GLU A 226 10.00 0.91 -16.35
C GLU A 226 9.46 -0.28 -15.53
N ARG A 227 8.26 -0.20 -14.90
CA ARG A 227 7.74 -1.21 -13.97
C ARG A 227 7.73 -2.64 -14.53
N HIS A 228 7.41 -2.79 -15.80
CA HIS A 228 7.35 -4.08 -16.48
C HIS A 228 8.72 -4.77 -16.65
N ARG A 229 9.82 -4.04 -16.44
CA ARG A 229 11.19 -4.58 -16.42
C ARG A 229 11.65 -4.97 -15.04
N LEU A 230 11.07 -4.32 -14.00
CA LEU A 230 11.43 -4.53 -12.60
C LEU A 230 10.59 -5.62 -11.95
N PHE A 231 9.32 -5.74 -12.34
CA PHE A 231 8.32 -6.53 -11.63
C PHE A 231 7.60 -7.49 -12.59
N PRO A 232 7.02 -8.57 -12.04
CA PRO A 232 6.20 -9.48 -12.81
C PRO A 232 4.95 -8.75 -13.34
N PRO A 233 4.28 -9.30 -14.36
CA PRO A 233 2.97 -8.82 -14.78
C PRO A 233 1.97 -8.82 -13.60
N THR A 234 1.03 -7.88 -13.64
CA THR A 234 -0.09 -7.86 -12.69
C THR A 234 -0.80 -9.21 -12.71
N PRO A 235 -0.94 -9.90 -11.56
CA PRO A 235 -1.58 -11.20 -11.52
C PRO A 235 -3.08 -11.10 -11.79
N GLU A 236 -3.66 -12.22 -12.20
CA GLU A 236 -5.12 -12.38 -12.30
C GLU A 236 -5.67 -12.96 -11.00
N VAL A 237 -6.97 -12.73 -10.76
CA VAL A 237 -7.67 -13.36 -9.64
C VAL A 237 -7.89 -14.84 -9.97
N ASP A 238 -7.27 -15.74 -9.23
CA ASP A 238 -7.20 -17.19 -9.55
C ASP A 238 -7.64 -18.12 -8.39
N TRP A 239 -8.42 -17.64 -7.39
CA TRP A 239 -8.91 -18.41 -6.25
C TRP A 239 -10.42 -18.35 -6.07
#